data_8fb8b9436352579fff86450054ba398f
#
_entry.id   8fb8b9436352579fff86450054ba398f
#
_cell.length_a   1.000
_cell.length_b   1.000
_cell.length_c   1.000
_cell.angle_alpha   90.00
_cell.angle_beta   90.00
_cell.angle_gamma   90.00
#
_symmetry.space_group_name_H-M   'P 1'
#
loop_
_entity.id
_entity.type
_entity.pdbx_description
1 polymer ?
#
loop_
_entity_poly.entity_id
_entity_poly.type
_entity_poly.pdbx_seq_one_letter_code
_entity_poly.pdbx_strand_id
1 'polypeptide(L)'
;SACLVGSEMCIRDRYTFYAAGGFVQNCRFERHTTGTNQPYMLVHPKGLIFEDCYKQGDGFGYASSIDESRNLYEARNYIPFDYTNDRECMTLDGGSGGYYGPIKSVEGNIITIPEDAETNQWTENHWNGGGVYIINGTGAGQFRRIRSHTLTKIELDQPFLVQPDATSEISVTTVRHHLYFINNEAVDVGAYQLYGSVQNCVISGMTMTRCNGIVGRGSLLYRGKQPEWYIDIVNCRLKEGNYSHWFGIDDRGHSGHQSINLIGSGGTGMSIGTVIRRNVLSEYSYIRTSPGANPDAVTDVIIEDNSFDIAKNAILLGGNATNTSGVLIHNNRYNEVDKRLETNVNKDSYLVIDDNL
;
A
#
# COMPACT_ATOMS: atom_id res chain seq x y z
N SER A 1 19.97 -15.19 12.53
CA SER A 1 19.70 -13.76 12.83
C SER A 1 20.75 -12.91 12.13
N ALA A 2 20.34 -12.04 11.26
CA ALA A 2 21.23 -11.05 10.64
C ALA A 2 21.20 -9.78 11.51
N CYS A 3 22.37 -9.32 11.88
CA CYS A 3 22.54 -8.06 12.61
C CYS A 3 23.57 -7.22 11.84
N LEU A 4 23.15 -6.04 11.38
CA LEU A 4 24.03 -5.03 10.79
C LEU A 4 23.92 -3.77 11.64
N VAL A 5 25.00 -3.41 12.33
CA VAL A 5 25.07 -2.22 13.16
C VAL A 5 26.28 -1.41 12.75
N GLY A 6 26.06 -0.14 12.40
CA GLY A 6 27.13 0.82 12.17
C GLY A 6 28.07 0.50 11.00
N SER A 7 27.57 -0.13 9.93
CA SER A 7 28.38 -0.44 8.76
C SER A 7 28.12 0.56 7.62
N GLU A 8 29.19 1.04 6.99
CA GLU A 8 29.11 1.69 5.69
C GLU A 8 29.15 0.61 4.60
N MET A 9 28.06 0.46 3.86
CA MET A 9 27.97 -0.51 2.79
C MET A 9 27.70 0.21 1.47
N CYS A 10 28.76 0.39 0.66
CA CYS A 10 28.61 0.84 -0.71
C CYS A 10 28.14 -0.33 -1.58
N ILE A 11 26.87 -0.35 -1.91
CA ILE A 11 26.24 -1.42 -2.69
C ILE A 11 26.26 -1.03 -4.16
N ARG A 12 26.93 -1.83 -4.98
CA ARG A 12 26.97 -1.63 -6.44
C ARG A 12 25.93 -2.43 -7.22
N ASP A 13 25.31 -3.45 -6.58
CA ASP A 13 24.42 -4.41 -7.22
C ASP A 13 23.17 -4.70 -6.38
N ARG A 14 22.23 -5.48 -6.94
CA ARG A 14 21.02 -5.93 -6.26
C ARG A 14 21.35 -6.89 -5.12
N TYR A 15 20.87 -6.58 -3.93
CA TYR A 15 20.92 -7.48 -2.79
C TYR A 15 19.55 -8.03 -2.46
N THR A 16 19.46 -9.35 -2.36
CA THR A 16 18.27 -10.01 -1.81
C THR A 16 18.58 -10.46 -0.40
N PHE A 17 17.80 -9.99 0.55
CA PHE A 17 18.02 -10.24 1.96
C PHE A 17 16.80 -10.93 2.57
N TYR A 18 16.97 -12.15 3.04
CA TYR A 18 15.96 -12.90 3.77
C TYR A 18 16.19 -12.74 5.25
N ALA A 19 15.30 -12.00 5.93
CA ALA A 19 15.41 -11.74 7.36
C ALA A 19 14.32 -12.47 8.14
N ALA A 20 14.70 -13.54 8.81
CA ALA A 20 13.86 -14.21 9.81
C ALA A 20 14.30 -13.78 11.22
N GLY A 21 13.76 -12.67 11.71
CA GLY A 21 14.25 -11.99 12.90
C GLY A 21 15.57 -11.25 12.68
N GLY A 22 15.75 -10.14 13.33
CA GLY A 22 16.99 -9.37 13.25
C GLY A 22 16.78 -7.87 13.20
N PHE A 23 17.89 -7.15 13.12
CA PHE A 23 17.86 -5.70 13.00
C PHE A 23 18.99 -5.18 12.11
N VAL A 24 18.72 -4.04 11.48
CA VAL A 24 19.65 -3.22 10.72
C VAL A 24 19.56 -1.81 11.30
N GLN A 25 20.63 -1.34 11.91
CA GLN A 25 20.63 -0.07 12.62
C GLN A 25 21.89 0.74 12.31
N ASN A 26 21.74 2.07 12.23
CA ASN A 26 22.83 3.01 12.03
C ASN A 26 23.71 2.68 10.81
N CYS A 27 23.09 2.18 9.74
CA CYS A 27 23.80 1.81 8.52
C CYS A 27 23.62 2.89 7.45
N ARG A 28 24.66 3.00 6.59
CA ARG A 28 24.63 3.91 5.46
C ARG A 28 24.62 3.11 4.16
N PHE A 29 23.58 3.30 3.36
CA PHE A 29 23.40 2.70 2.05
C PHE A 29 23.47 3.81 1.02
N GLU A 30 24.49 3.77 0.17
CA GLU A 30 24.69 4.75 -0.90
C GLU A 30 24.93 4.04 -2.21
N ARG A 31 24.32 4.55 -3.26
CA ARG A 31 24.61 4.15 -4.63
C ARG A 31 25.02 5.36 -5.43
N HIS A 32 26.08 5.21 -6.17
CA HIS A 32 26.66 6.28 -6.98
C HIS A 32 26.49 6.07 -8.50
N THR A 33 25.63 5.16 -8.92
CA THR A 33 25.45 4.85 -10.34
C THR A 33 24.06 5.22 -10.84
N THR A 34 24.02 5.97 -11.92
CA THR A 34 22.82 6.34 -12.68
C THR A 34 22.31 5.21 -13.60
N GLY A 35 22.43 3.96 -13.21
CA GLY A 35 22.00 2.82 -14.03
C GLY A 35 20.50 2.66 -14.04
N THR A 36 19.94 2.33 -15.20
CA THR A 36 18.51 2.25 -15.50
C THR A 36 17.80 1.02 -14.97
N ASN A 37 18.47 0.11 -14.29
CA ASN A 37 17.86 -1.13 -13.83
C ASN A 37 17.95 -1.25 -12.31
N GLN A 38 16.83 -1.01 -11.76
CA GLN A 38 16.38 -1.35 -10.41
C GLN A 38 17.47 -1.60 -9.38
N PRO A 39 17.43 -0.78 -8.42
CA PRO A 39 18.28 -0.77 -7.29
C PRO A 39 18.07 -2.01 -6.50
N TYR A 40 18.73 -2.29 -5.55
CA TYR A 40 17.97 -2.65 -4.44
C TYR A 40 18.62 -3.53 -3.46
N MET A 41 18.24 -3.15 -2.31
CA MET A 41 18.03 -4.13 -1.26
C MET A 41 16.59 -4.66 -1.35
N LEU A 42 16.40 -5.88 -1.83
CA LEU A 42 15.12 -6.58 -1.77
C LEU A 42 15.10 -7.37 -0.47
N VAL A 43 14.14 -7.04 0.40
CA VAL A 43 14.04 -7.65 1.72
C VAL A 43 12.76 -8.46 1.84
N HIS A 44 12.88 -9.71 2.31
CA HIS A 44 11.74 -10.56 2.68
C HIS A 44 11.66 -10.63 4.21
N PRO A 45 10.99 -9.68 4.86
CA PRO A 45 11.00 -9.61 6.32
C PRO A 45 10.09 -10.62 6.98
N LYS A 46 10.58 -11.24 8.03
CA LYS A 46 9.80 -12.03 8.99
C LYS A 46 10.24 -11.67 10.41
N GLY A 47 9.87 -10.48 10.86
CA GLY A 47 10.35 -9.92 12.13
C GLY A 47 11.67 -9.16 11.97
N LEU A 48 11.68 -8.08 11.19
CA LEU A 48 12.85 -7.24 10.95
C LEU A 48 12.65 -5.84 11.54
N ILE A 49 13.65 -5.36 12.25
CA ILE A 49 13.79 -3.95 12.63
C ILE A 49 14.82 -3.31 11.70
N PHE A 50 14.45 -2.22 11.03
CA PHE A 50 15.31 -1.45 10.14
C PHE A 50 15.22 0.03 10.53
N GLU A 51 16.23 0.56 11.25
CA GLU A 51 16.10 1.88 11.84
C GLU A 51 17.38 2.70 11.86
N ASP A 52 17.20 4.02 11.96
CA ASP A 52 18.30 4.99 12.07
C ASP A 52 19.32 4.90 10.92
N CYS A 53 18.85 4.57 9.72
CA CYS A 53 19.70 4.36 8.55
C CYS A 53 19.59 5.53 7.55
N TYR A 54 20.68 5.75 6.84
CA TYR A 54 20.75 6.62 5.69
C TYR A 54 20.63 5.78 4.41
N LYS A 55 19.68 6.12 3.54
CA LYS A 55 19.37 5.36 2.32
C LYS A 55 19.35 6.29 1.12
N GLN A 56 20.43 6.38 0.36
CA GLN A 56 20.53 7.25 -0.81
C GLN A 56 20.68 6.45 -2.10
N GLY A 57 20.06 6.92 -3.12
CA GLY A 57 20.36 6.57 -4.52
C GLY A 57 19.51 5.47 -5.10
N ASP A 58 18.70 4.77 -4.33
CA ASP A 58 17.90 3.69 -4.86
C ASP A 58 16.68 3.35 -4.01
N GLY A 59 15.62 2.91 -4.70
CA GLY A 59 14.43 2.40 -4.07
C GLY A 59 14.71 1.22 -3.17
N PHE A 60 14.01 1.17 -2.07
CA PHE A 60 13.98 0.05 -1.17
C PHE A 60 12.78 -0.84 -1.47
N GLY A 61 13.00 -2.10 -1.80
CA GLY A 61 11.93 -3.05 -2.06
C GLY A 61 11.76 -4.03 -0.91
N TYR A 62 10.51 -4.21 -0.49
CA TYR A 62 10.12 -5.30 0.40
C TYR A 62 9.27 -6.28 -0.39
N ALA A 63 9.90 -7.38 -0.80
CA ALA A 63 9.20 -8.41 -1.55
C ALA A 63 8.44 -9.37 -0.64
N SER A 64 7.44 -10.02 -1.18
CA SER A 64 6.86 -11.20 -0.58
C SER A 64 7.28 -12.45 -1.33
N SER A 65 7.64 -13.47 -0.60
CA SER A 65 7.53 -14.84 -1.08
C SER A 65 6.11 -15.35 -0.81
N ILE A 66 5.74 -16.47 -1.40
CA ILE A 66 4.42 -17.09 -1.14
C ILE A 66 4.21 -17.31 0.36
N ASP A 67 5.27 -17.63 1.08
CA ASP A 67 5.26 -17.91 2.50
C ASP A 67 5.22 -16.69 3.43
N GLU A 68 4.74 -15.54 2.94
CA GLU A 68 4.47 -14.38 3.77
C GLU A 68 5.69 -13.47 4.07
N SER A 69 5.43 -12.17 4.06
CA SER A 69 6.29 -11.15 4.67
C SER A 69 5.54 -10.46 5.81
N ARG A 70 6.16 -10.29 6.98
CA ARG A 70 5.46 -9.80 8.16
C ARG A 70 6.37 -9.16 9.20
N ASN A 71 5.76 -8.39 10.08
CA ASN A 71 6.42 -7.81 11.25
C ASN A 71 7.70 -7.05 10.88
N LEU A 72 7.56 -6.13 9.90
CA LEU A 72 8.58 -5.16 9.57
C LEU A 72 8.37 -3.91 10.41
N TYR A 73 9.41 -3.47 11.09
CA TYR A 73 9.47 -2.17 11.72
C TYR A 73 10.59 -1.36 11.05
N GLU A 74 10.22 -0.37 10.24
CA GLU A 74 11.14 0.54 9.58
C GLU A 74 10.98 1.94 10.16
N ALA A 75 12.01 2.48 10.83
CA ALA A 75 11.84 3.71 11.57
C ALA A 75 13.04 4.65 11.52
N ARG A 76 12.77 5.95 11.55
CA ARG A 76 13.76 7.02 11.67
C ARG A 76 14.88 6.94 10.63
N ASN A 77 14.54 6.44 9.43
CA ASN A 77 15.47 6.43 8.31
C ASN A 77 15.41 7.78 7.58
N TYR A 78 16.55 8.20 7.07
CA TYR A 78 16.65 9.36 6.21
C TYR A 78 16.93 8.92 4.77
N ILE A 79 16.05 9.35 3.85
CA ILE A 79 16.03 8.92 2.45
C ILE A 79 16.16 10.16 1.56
N PRO A 80 17.38 10.70 1.39
CA PRO A 80 17.60 11.82 0.51
C PRO A 80 17.88 11.32 -0.91
N PHE A 81 17.27 11.94 -1.87
CA PHE A 81 17.54 11.82 -3.27
C PHE A 81 17.59 10.38 -3.82
N ASP A 82 16.69 10.11 -4.73
CA ASP A 82 16.56 8.84 -5.43
C ASP A 82 17.02 9.02 -6.88
N TYR A 83 17.87 8.14 -7.36
CA TYR A 83 18.40 8.17 -8.72
C TYR A 83 17.64 7.28 -9.69
N THR A 84 16.63 6.57 -9.25
CA THR A 84 15.93 5.60 -10.08
C THR A 84 14.93 6.27 -11.02
N ASN A 85 14.75 5.72 -12.19
CA ASN A 85 13.70 6.11 -13.12
C ASN A 85 12.35 5.48 -12.79
N ASP A 86 12.24 4.69 -11.72
CA ASP A 86 11.06 3.90 -11.40
C ASP A 86 10.04 4.62 -10.52
N ARG A 87 10.35 5.85 -10.07
CA ARG A 87 9.45 6.72 -9.30
C ARG A 87 9.08 6.22 -7.90
N GLU A 88 9.81 5.25 -7.39
CA GLU A 88 9.57 4.61 -6.11
C GLU A 88 10.78 4.73 -5.21
N CYS A 89 10.64 5.36 -4.05
CA CYS A 89 11.73 5.38 -3.06
C CYS A 89 11.66 4.18 -2.12
N MET A 90 10.45 3.67 -1.89
CA MET A 90 10.17 2.42 -1.22
C MET A 90 9.00 1.74 -1.92
N THR A 91 9.11 0.45 -2.17
CA THR A 91 8.03 -0.31 -2.78
C THR A 91 7.79 -1.65 -2.10
N LEU A 92 6.54 -2.01 -1.97
CA LEU A 92 6.11 -3.35 -1.59
C LEU A 92 5.72 -4.14 -2.84
N ASP A 93 6.65 -4.36 -3.72
CA ASP A 93 6.43 -5.01 -5.01
C ASP A 93 6.64 -6.54 -4.97
N GLY A 94 6.35 -7.22 -6.07
CA GLY A 94 6.64 -8.62 -6.29
C GLY A 94 5.63 -9.61 -5.68
N GLY A 95 4.37 -9.25 -5.64
CA GLY A 95 3.30 -10.20 -5.31
C GLY A 95 2.97 -11.13 -6.48
N SER A 96 2.31 -12.23 -6.20
CA SER A 96 1.77 -13.18 -7.17
C SER A 96 0.40 -13.66 -6.73
N GLY A 97 -0.44 -14.09 -7.65
CA GLY A 97 -1.76 -14.64 -7.36
C GLY A 97 -1.93 -16.03 -7.94
N GLY A 98 -2.65 -16.87 -7.21
CA GLY A 98 -2.94 -18.25 -7.57
C GLY A 98 -4.35 -18.47 -8.11
N TYR A 99 -5.30 -17.73 -7.58
CA TYR A 99 -6.72 -17.83 -7.97
C TYR A 99 -7.47 -16.55 -7.62
N TYR A 100 -8.42 -16.16 -8.41
CA TYR A 100 -9.50 -15.26 -8.00
C TYR A 100 -10.80 -15.66 -8.68
N GLY A 101 -11.90 -15.57 -7.95
CA GLY A 101 -13.22 -15.93 -8.43
C GLY A 101 -14.14 -16.44 -7.32
N PRO A 102 -15.30 -17.02 -7.71
CA PRO A 102 -16.30 -17.52 -6.79
C PRO A 102 -15.80 -18.73 -6.00
N ILE A 103 -16.40 -18.95 -4.86
CA ILE A 103 -16.24 -20.19 -4.10
C ILE A 103 -17.38 -21.16 -4.42
N LYS A 104 -17.12 -22.48 -4.33
CA LYS A 104 -18.14 -23.52 -4.49
C LYS A 104 -18.83 -23.80 -3.15
N SER A 105 -18.07 -23.89 -2.07
CA SER A 105 -18.58 -24.12 -0.71
C SER A 105 -17.53 -23.79 0.34
N VAL A 106 -17.99 -23.60 1.57
CA VAL A 106 -17.14 -23.45 2.75
C VAL A 106 -17.66 -24.34 3.87
N GLU A 107 -16.77 -25.07 4.52
CA GLU A 107 -17.06 -25.91 5.69
C GLU A 107 -16.00 -25.65 6.77
N GLY A 108 -16.36 -24.87 7.79
CA GLY A 108 -15.43 -24.48 8.84
C GLY A 108 -14.27 -23.64 8.28
N ASN A 109 -13.06 -24.18 8.30
CA ASN A 109 -11.87 -23.55 7.75
C ASN A 109 -11.44 -24.08 6.36
N ILE A 110 -12.31 -24.85 5.69
CA ILE A 110 -12.05 -25.41 4.37
C ILE A 110 -12.91 -24.70 3.33
N ILE A 111 -12.26 -24.09 2.34
CA ILE A 111 -12.91 -23.53 1.16
C ILE A 111 -12.75 -24.52 0.01
N THR A 112 -13.82 -24.74 -0.74
CA THR A 112 -13.78 -25.46 -2.00
C THR A 112 -13.96 -24.47 -3.16
N ILE A 113 -13.06 -24.47 -4.12
CA ILE A 113 -13.18 -23.72 -5.38
C ILE A 113 -13.78 -24.60 -6.49
N PRO A 114 -14.36 -24.01 -7.55
CA PRO A 114 -14.83 -24.78 -8.70
C PRO A 114 -13.73 -25.66 -9.31
N GLU A 115 -14.11 -26.81 -9.87
CA GLU A 115 -13.18 -27.76 -10.49
C GLU A 115 -12.57 -27.22 -11.80
N ASP A 116 -13.31 -26.34 -12.49
CA ASP A 116 -12.95 -25.64 -13.70
C ASP A 116 -12.33 -24.25 -13.46
N ALA A 117 -11.95 -23.97 -12.21
CA ALA A 117 -11.35 -22.68 -11.85
C ALA A 117 -10.05 -22.43 -12.62
N GLU A 118 -9.93 -21.22 -13.20
CA GLU A 118 -8.67 -20.77 -13.78
C GLU A 118 -7.68 -20.43 -12.66
N THR A 119 -6.64 -21.21 -12.55
CA THR A 119 -5.62 -21.09 -11.51
C THR A 119 -4.24 -20.85 -12.10
N ASN A 120 -3.33 -20.32 -11.28
CA ASN A 120 -1.95 -20.05 -11.67
C ASN A 120 -0.98 -20.67 -10.66
N GLN A 121 0.01 -21.42 -11.16
CA GLN A 121 0.97 -22.13 -10.32
C GLN A 121 0.28 -22.96 -9.22
N TRP A 122 -0.77 -23.72 -9.59
CA TRP A 122 -1.67 -24.38 -8.66
C TRP A 122 -1.39 -25.89 -8.57
N THR A 123 -0.25 -26.20 -7.97
CA THR A 123 0.06 -27.56 -7.54
C THR A 123 -0.19 -27.70 -6.05
N GLU A 124 -0.42 -28.91 -5.57
CA GLU A 124 -0.72 -29.14 -4.15
C GLU A 124 0.30 -28.43 -3.23
N ASN A 125 -0.22 -27.70 -2.28
CA ASN A 125 0.54 -26.96 -1.27
C ASN A 125 1.47 -25.86 -1.79
N HIS A 126 1.43 -25.50 -3.08
CA HIS A 126 2.26 -24.41 -3.62
C HIS A 126 1.97 -23.05 -2.93
N TRP A 127 0.70 -22.80 -2.58
CA TRP A 127 0.27 -21.57 -1.95
C TRP A 127 0.23 -21.60 -0.41
N ASN A 128 0.85 -22.60 0.21
CA ASN A 128 0.95 -22.64 1.67
C ASN A 128 1.66 -21.40 2.22
N GLY A 129 1.04 -20.77 3.23
CA GLY A 129 1.51 -19.51 3.79
C GLY A 129 1.00 -18.26 3.06
N GLY A 130 0.46 -18.38 1.87
CA GLY A 130 -0.27 -17.33 1.18
C GLY A 130 -1.59 -16.97 1.87
N GLY A 131 -2.31 -15.99 1.34
CA GLY A 131 -3.57 -15.52 1.88
C GLY A 131 -4.76 -15.79 0.98
N VAL A 132 -5.89 -16.05 1.60
CA VAL A 132 -7.22 -16.00 0.99
C VAL A 132 -7.91 -14.74 1.48
N TYR A 133 -8.25 -13.86 0.56
CA TYR A 133 -8.98 -12.62 0.79
C TYR A 133 -10.39 -12.75 0.25
N ILE A 134 -11.41 -12.40 1.03
CA ILE A 134 -12.77 -12.28 0.52
C ILE A 134 -12.91 -10.87 -0.04
N ILE A 135 -12.86 -10.73 -1.37
CA ILE A 135 -12.83 -9.44 -2.05
C ILE A 135 -14.23 -8.91 -2.36
N ASN A 136 -15.24 -9.77 -2.37
CA ASN A 136 -16.63 -9.41 -2.65
C ASN A 136 -17.61 -10.38 -2.00
N GLY A 137 -18.88 -9.96 -1.84
CA GLY A 137 -19.96 -10.76 -1.30
C GLY A 137 -19.92 -10.93 0.23
N THR A 138 -20.57 -11.97 0.72
CA THR A 138 -20.65 -12.23 2.18
C THR A 138 -19.26 -12.44 2.77
N GLY A 139 -18.92 -11.68 3.80
CA GLY A 139 -17.64 -11.74 4.48
C GLY A 139 -16.52 -10.92 3.83
N ALA A 140 -16.80 -10.08 2.82
CA ALA A 140 -15.81 -9.19 2.22
C ALA A 140 -15.04 -8.38 3.27
N GLY A 141 -13.73 -8.17 3.02
CA GLY A 141 -12.83 -7.52 3.97
C GLY A 141 -12.13 -8.48 4.94
N GLN A 142 -12.43 -9.76 4.94
CA GLN A 142 -11.72 -10.73 5.75
C GLN A 142 -10.61 -11.45 4.96
N PHE A 143 -9.51 -11.77 5.64
CA PHE A 143 -8.49 -12.65 5.09
C PHE A 143 -8.07 -13.73 6.09
N ARG A 144 -7.55 -14.85 5.57
CA ARG A 144 -6.96 -15.95 6.33
C ARG A 144 -5.75 -16.50 5.60
N ARG A 145 -4.86 -17.13 6.35
CA ARG A 145 -3.69 -17.77 5.77
C ARG A 145 -4.00 -19.19 5.34
N ILE A 146 -3.35 -19.60 4.26
CA ILE A 146 -3.44 -20.97 3.76
C ILE A 146 -2.52 -21.87 4.58
N ARG A 147 -3.08 -22.87 5.21
CA ARG A 147 -2.34 -23.92 5.90
C ARG A 147 -1.90 -25.02 4.95
N SER A 148 -2.83 -25.47 4.11
CA SER A 148 -2.61 -26.47 3.08
C SER A 148 -3.63 -26.31 1.96
N HIS A 149 -3.34 -26.84 0.78
CA HIS A 149 -4.36 -26.94 -0.26
C HIS A 149 -4.10 -28.09 -1.21
N THR A 150 -5.20 -28.64 -1.75
CA THR A 150 -5.24 -29.53 -2.90
C THR A 150 -5.57 -28.74 -4.17
N LEU A 151 -5.91 -29.44 -5.24
CA LEU A 151 -6.31 -28.78 -6.50
C LEU A 151 -7.64 -28.01 -6.39
N THR A 152 -8.52 -28.36 -5.44
CA THR A 152 -9.83 -27.73 -5.30
C THR A 152 -10.18 -27.32 -3.88
N LYS A 153 -9.45 -27.74 -2.87
CA LYS A 153 -9.72 -27.42 -1.47
C LYS A 153 -8.57 -26.63 -0.87
N ILE A 154 -8.92 -25.59 -0.14
CA ILE A 154 -7.98 -24.73 0.59
C ILE A 154 -8.31 -24.83 2.07
N GLU A 155 -7.39 -25.34 2.87
CA GLU A 155 -7.47 -25.35 4.33
C GLU A 155 -6.83 -24.07 4.88
N LEU A 156 -7.60 -23.33 5.66
CA LEU A 156 -7.16 -22.10 6.30
C LEU A 156 -6.59 -22.37 7.70
N ASP A 157 -5.80 -21.46 8.22
CA ASP A 157 -5.26 -21.50 9.58
C ASP A 157 -6.37 -21.40 10.64
N GLN A 158 -7.49 -20.74 10.32
CA GLN A 158 -8.68 -20.63 11.15
C GLN A 158 -9.91 -20.29 10.28
N PRO A 159 -11.14 -20.52 10.77
CA PRO A 159 -12.34 -20.15 10.03
C PRO A 159 -12.49 -18.63 9.92
N PHE A 160 -13.26 -18.17 8.94
CA PHE A 160 -13.69 -16.78 8.88
C PHE A 160 -14.67 -16.44 10.00
N LEU A 161 -14.66 -15.20 10.48
CA LEU A 161 -15.61 -14.72 11.49
C LEU A 161 -17.02 -14.64 10.92
N VAL A 162 -17.15 -14.11 9.71
CA VAL A 162 -18.36 -14.16 8.91
C VAL A 162 -18.11 -15.21 7.84
N GLN A 163 -18.84 -16.30 7.89
CA GLN A 163 -18.70 -17.42 6.97
C GLN A 163 -19.08 -16.97 5.56
N PRO A 164 -18.19 -17.06 4.57
CA PRO A 164 -18.54 -16.75 3.20
C PRO A 164 -19.55 -17.76 2.62
N ASP A 165 -20.25 -17.34 1.60
CA ASP A 165 -21.28 -18.14 0.91
C ASP A 165 -21.12 -18.07 -0.61
N ALA A 166 -22.12 -18.57 -1.36
CA ALA A 166 -22.08 -18.60 -2.81
C ALA A 166 -22.05 -17.22 -3.49
N THR A 167 -22.25 -16.13 -2.76
CA THR A 167 -22.09 -14.75 -3.27
C THR A 167 -20.66 -14.23 -3.16
N SER A 168 -19.82 -14.95 -2.42
CA SER A 168 -18.47 -14.51 -2.10
C SER A 168 -17.49 -14.79 -3.23
N GLU A 169 -16.66 -13.80 -3.50
CA GLU A 169 -15.50 -13.94 -4.36
C GLU A 169 -14.23 -13.84 -3.53
N ILE A 170 -13.27 -14.70 -3.83
CA ILE A 170 -11.99 -14.74 -3.14
C ILE A 170 -10.83 -14.40 -4.07
N SER A 171 -9.74 -13.94 -3.48
CA SER A 171 -8.43 -13.91 -4.13
C SER A 171 -7.42 -14.68 -3.29
N VAL A 172 -6.69 -15.58 -3.93
CA VAL A 172 -5.55 -16.30 -3.36
C VAL A 172 -4.28 -15.65 -3.85
N THR A 173 -3.49 -15.10 -2.95
CA THR A 173 -2.30 -14.33 -3.32
C THR A 173 -1.25 -14.38 -2.21
N THR A 174 -0.08 -13.82 -2.50
CA THR A 174 0.94 -13.55 -1.48
C THR A 174 0.41 -12.62 -0.40
N VAL A 175 1.04 -12.59 0.75
CA VAL A 175 0.61 -11.83 1.93
C VAL A 175 1.76 -11.03 2.51
N ARG A 176 1.49 -9.75 2.78
CA ARG A 176 2.36 -8.86 3.58
C ARG A 176 1.51 -8.22 4.65
N HIS A 177 1.92 -8.31 5.92
CA HIS A 177 1.12 -7.74 6.99
C HIS A 177 1.93 -7.32 8.22
N HIS A 178 1.32 -6.45 9.04
CA HIS A 178 1.96 -5.88 10.21
C HIS A 178 3.28 -5.17 9.85
N LEU A 179 3.16 -4.20 8.97
CA LEU A 179 4.26 -3.39 8.49
C LEU A 179 4.14 -2.00 9.12
N TYR A 180 5.22 -1.52 9.70
CA TYR A 180 5.26 -0.27 10.44
C TYR A 180 6.36 0.62 9.90
N PHE A 181 5.98 1.76 9.31
CA PHE A 181 6.87 2.77 8.77
C PHE A 181 6.74 4.03 9.63
N ILE A 182 7.70 4.25 10.52
CA ILE A 182 7.55 5.21 11.62
C ILE A 182 8.62 6.29 11.57
N ASN A 183 8.20 7.57 11.52
CA ASN A 183 9.09 8.73 11.57
C ASN A 183 10.24 8.71 10.56
N ASN A 184 10.03 8.15 9.36
CA ASN A 184 11.00 8.24 8.30
C ASN A 184 10.94 9.62 7.64
N GLU A 185 12.07 10.09 7.11
CA GLU A 185 12.17 11.33 6.37
C GLU A 185 12.64 11.07 4.94
N ALA A 186 11.91 11.60 3.96
CA ALA A 186 12.19 11.45 2.55
C ALA A 186 12.27 12.82 1.87
N VAL A 187 13.31 13.06 1.06
CA VAL A 187 13.53 14.33 0.38
C VAL A 187 13.97 14.09 -1.07
N ASP A 188 13.32 14.76 -2.02
CA ASP A 188 13.63 14.67 -3.46
C ASP A 188 13.63 13.22 -3.99
N VAL A 189 12.65 12.42 -3.58
CA VAL A 189 12.52 11.01 -3.95
C VAL A 189 11.17 10.70 -4.59
N GLY A 190 11.03 9.51 -5.15
CA GLY A 190 9.79 9.00 -5.69
C GLY A 190 8.71 8.75 -4.62
N ALA A 191 7.78 7.84 -4.91
CA ALA A 191 6.70 7.51 -4.00
C ALA A 191 7.12 6.49 -2.94
N TYR A 192 6.50 6.61 -1.78
CA TYR A 192 6.45 5.56 -0.76
C TYR A 192 5.26 4.67 -1.10
N GLN A 193 5.51 3.49 -1.69
CA GLN A 193 4.49 2.74 -2.41
C GLN A 193 4.17 1.39 -1.77
N LEU A 194 2.91 1.24 -1.35
CA LEU A 194 2.31 -0.01 -0.95
C LEU A 194 1.65 -0.65 -2.18
N TYR A 195 2.29 -1.66 -2.75
CA TYR A 195 1.87 -2.20 -4.05
C TYR A 195 1.28 -3.61 -3.92
N GLY A 196 0.03 -3.67 -3.57
CA GLY A 196 -0.81 -4.86 -3.49
C GLY A 196 -0.45 -5.91 -2.41
N SER A 197 -1.39 -6.75 -2.08
CA SER A 197 -1.27 -7.82 -1.06
C SER A 197 -0.73 -7.32 0.29
N VAL A 198 -1.14 -6.11 0.68
CA VAL A 198 -0.71 -5.47 1.93
C VAL A 198 -1.89 -5.32 2.87
N GLN A 199 -1.68 -5.57 4.15
CA GLN A 199 -2.72 -5.38 5.14
C GLN A 199 -2.14 -5.10 6.53
N ASN A 200 -2.92 -4.40 7.35
CA ASN A 200 -2.49 -3.98 8.67
C ASN A 200 -1.13 -3.26 8.61
N CYS A 201 -1.07 -2.21 7.79
CA CYS A 201 0.12 -1.39 7.61
C CYS A 201 -0.09 -0.03 8.25
N VAL A 202 0.93 0.48 8.94
CA VAL A 202 0.92 1.80 9.54
C VAL A 202 2.07 2.63 8.98
N ILE A 203 1.74 3.79 8.40
CA ILE A 203 2.68 4.85 8.05
C ILE A 203 2.41 6.01 9.00
N SER A 204 3.32 6.27 9.93
CA SER A 204 3.12 7.29 10.95
C SER A 204 4.32 8.21 11.11
N GLY A 205 4.04 9.52 11.22
CA GLY A 205 5.05 10.53 11.48
C GLY A 205 6.06 10.75 10.35
N MET A 206 5.77 10.25 9.16
CA MET A 206 6.65 10.40 8.00
C MET A 206 6.68 11.86 7.53
N THR A 207 7.87 12.36 7.21
CA THR A 207 8.06 13.65 6.55
C THR A 207 8.51 13.44 5.11
N MET A 208 7.78 14.01 4.15
CA MET A 208 8.11 13.96 2.72
C MET A 208 8.22 15.38 2.17
N THR A 209 9.35 15.70 1.55
CA THR A 209 9.59 17.01 0.96
C THR A 209 9.98 16.85 -0.51
N ARG A 210 9.20 17.45 -1.42
CA ARG A 210 9.40 17.34 -2.89
C ARG A 210 9.44 15.89 -3.37
N CYS A 211 8.49 15.09 -2.92
CA CYS A 211 8.37 13.66 -3.25
C CYS A 211 7.12 13.40 -4.10
N ASN A 212 6.92 12.16 -4.52
CA ASN A 212 5.66 11.76 -5.18
C ASN A 212 4.56 11.36 -4.17
N GLY A 213 4.87 11.34 -2.87
CA GLY A 213 3.94 11.08 -1.79
C GLY A 213 3.81 9.61 -1.40
N ILE A 214 2.66 9.27 -0.82
CA ILE A 214 2.35 7.92 -0.32
C ILE A 214 1.29 7.33 -1.25
N VAL A 215 1.55 6.14 -1.78
CA VAL A 215 0.64 5.46 -2.71
C VAL A 215 0.25 4.10 -2.15
N GLY A 216 -1.03 3.93 -1.86
CA GLY A 216 -1.64 2.63 -1.59
C GLY A 216 -2.27 2.09 -2.88
N ARG A 217 -1.95 0.86 -3.27
CA ARG A 217 -2.42 0.31 -4.54
C ARG A 217 -2.84 -1.14 -4.44
N GLY A 218 -4.15 -1.39 -4.32
CA GLY A 218 -4.72 -2.68 -4.66
C GLY A 218 -4.85 -2.83 -6.17
N SER A 219 -4.37 -3.94 -6.75
CA SER A 219 -4.33 -4.10 -8.21
C SER A 219 -4.35 -5.54 -8.68
N LEU A 220 -4.71 -5.72 -9.95
CA LEU A 220 -4.54 -6.98 -10.67
C LEU A 220 -3.12 -7.02 -11.26
N LEU A 221 -2.25 -7.82 -10.67
CA LEU A 221 -0.88 -7.99 -11.11
C LEU A 221 -0.52 -9.47 -11.18
N TYR A 222 0.33 -9.84 -12.13
CA TYR A 222 0.89 -11.19 -12.24
C TYR A 222 -0.13 -12.31 -12.06
N ARG A 223 -1.31 -12.16 -12.70
CA ARG A 223 -2.44 -13.11 -12.67
C ARG A 223 -3.09 -13.30 -11.30
N GLY A 224 -3.03 -12.29 -10.42
CA GLY A 224 -3.73 -12.31 -9.15
C GLY A 224 -4.27 -10.95 -8.76
N LYS A 225 -5.44 -10.95 -8.12
CA LYS A 225 -5.97 -9.77 -7.46
C LYS A 225 -5.24 -9.60 -6.14
N GLN A 226 -4.53 -8.49 -5.99
CA GLN A 226 -3.70 -8.18 -4.84
C GLN A 226 -4.32 -7.00 -4.08
N PRO A 227 -5.14 -7.27 -3.06
CA PRO A 227 -5.79 -6.21 -2.29
C PRO A 227 -4.81 -5.49 -1.35
N GLU A 228 -5.15 -4.24 -1.06
CA GLU A 228 -4.50 -3.41 -0.05
C GLU A 228 -5.55 -3.01 0.99
N TRP A 229 -5.42 -3.54 2.22
CA TRP A 229 -6.45 -3.40 3.25
C TRP A 229 -5.91 -2.93 4.60
N TYR A 230 -6.71 -2.11 5.28
CA TYR A 230 -6.45 -1.68 6.67
C TYR A 230 -5.12 -0.96 6.82
N ILE A 231 -5.01 0.14 6.10
CA ILE A 231 -3.83 0.99 6.08
C ILE A 231 -4.10 2.25 6.90
N ASP A 232 -3.22 2.54 7.86
CA ASP A 232 -3.24 3.78 8.63
C ASP A 232 -2.12 4.71 8.14
N ILE A 233 -2.49 5.91 7.66
CA ILE A 233 -1.57 6.98 7.28
C ILE A 233 -1.83 8.14 8.22
N VAL A 234 -0.97 8.29 9.23
CA VAL A 234 -1.27 9.16 10.35
C VAL A 234 -0.10 10.04 10.76
N ASN A 235 -0.38 11.28 11.17
CA ASN A 235 0.61 12.23 11.67
C ASN A 235 1.76 12.52 10.68
N CYS A 236 1.56 12.34 9.39
CA CYS A 236 2.57 12.58 8.36
C CYS A 236 2.60 14.05 7.95
N ARG A 237 3.72 14.49 7.38
CA ARG A 237 3.92 15.84 6.85
C ARG A 237 4.39 15.76 5.40
N LEU A 238 3.57 16.25 4.47
CA LEU A 238 3.89 16.34 3.06
C LEU A 238 4.07 17.82 2.70
N LYS A 239 5.25 18.20 2.20
CA LYS A 239 5.63 19.59 1.92
C LYS A 239 6.15 19.75 0.50
N GLU A 240 6.03 20.96 -0.03
CA GLU A 240 6.51 21.33 -1.36
C GLU A 240 6.01 20.38 -2.45
N GLY A 241 4.70 20.10 -2.44
CA GLY A 241 4.06 19.14 -3.31
C GLY A 241 3.96 19.57 -4.78
N ASN A 242 4.27 20.81 -5.08
CA ASN A 242 4.30 21.38 -6.43
C ASN A 242 5.66 21.22 -7.14
N TYR A 243 6.59 20.56 -6.50
CA TYR A 243 7.89 20.24 -7.08
C TYR A 243 8.06 18.73 -7.21
N SER A 244 8.59 18.28 -8.32
CA SER A 244 8.98 16.90 -8.49
C SER A 244 10.28 16.81 -9.29
N HIS A 245 11.33 16.41 -8.64
CA HIS A 245 12.62 16.16 -9.28
C HIS A 245 12.51 15.14 -10.43
N TRP A 246 11.74 14.10 -10.22
CA TRP A 246 11.49 13.03 -11.16
C TRP A 246 10.88 13.47 -12.48
N PHE A 247 9.92 14.36 -12.41
CA PHE A 247 9.24 14.85 -13.60
C PHE A 247 9.90 16.08 -14.19
N GLY A 248 11.00 16.57 -13.61
CA GLY A 248 11.60 17.83 -13.99
C GLY A 248 10.64 19.00 -13.82
N ILE A 249 9.71 18.88 -12.87
CA ILE A 249 8.63 19.84 -12.65
C ILE A 249 9.02 20.77 -11.51
N ASP A 250 9.11 22.03 -11.81
CA ASP A 250 9.12 23.14 -10.86
C ASP A 250 7.89 24.00 -11.16
N ASP A 251 6.72 23.49 -10.78
CA ASP A 251 5.43 24.10 -11.09
C ASP A 251 4.88 24.84 -9.87
N ARG A 252 5.73 25.62 -9.23
CA ARG A 252 5.40 26.39 -8.04
C ARG A 252 4.21 27.29 -8.28
N GLY A 253 3.06 26.87 -7.77
CA GLY A 253 1.83 27.63 -7.81
C GLY A 253 0.73 27.11 -8.74
N HIS A 254 0.91 26.01 -9.47
CA HIS A 254 -0.07 25.58 -10.47
C HIS A 254 -0.70 24.20 -10.23
N SER A 255 0.05 23.19 -9.81
CA SER A 255 -0.49 21.86 -9.58
C SER A 255 0.29 21.09 -8.50
N GLY A 256 -0.38 20.18 -7.83
CA GLY A 256 0.27 19.27 -6.89
C GLY A 256 0.70 17.97 -7.55
N HIS A 257 1.88 17.50 -7.21
CA HIS A 257 2.40 16.20 -7.65
C HIS A 257 2.51 15.20 -6.50
N GLN A 258 2.64 15.72 -5.29
CA GLN A 258 2.72 14.91 -4.07
C GLN A 258 1.35 14.64 -3.50
N SER A 259 1.01 13.39 -3.30
CA SER A 259 -0.30 13.04 -2.75
C SER A 259 -0.26 11.82 -1.83
N ILE A 260 -1.27 11.72 -0.96
CA ILE A 260 -1.70 10.43 -0.41
C ILE A 260 -2.73 9.90 -1.40
N ASN A 261 -2.39 8.86 -2.14
CA ASN A 261 -3.18 8.36 -3.26
C ASN A 261 -3.59 6.89 -3.03
N LEU A 262 -4.89 6.64 -2.95
CA LEU A 262 -5.45 5.30 -2.87
C LEU A 262 -5.89 4.84 -4.25
N ILE A 263 -5.25 3.80 -4.76
CA ILE A 263 -5.52 3.26 -6.09
C ILE A 263 -6.18 1.89 -5.96
N GLY A 264 -7.37 1.74 -6.52
CA GLY A 264 -8.05 0.45 -6.66
C GLY A 264 -8.17 0.07 -8.13
N SER A 265 -7.39 -0.88 -8.60
CA SER A 265 -7.50 -1.35 -9.98
C SER A 265 -7.60 -2.88 -10.03
N GLY A 266 -8.41 -3.40 -10.95
CA GLY A 266 -8.56 -4.85 -11.14
C GLY A 266 -9.82 -5.47 -10.52
N GLY A 267 -10.67 -4.70 -9.86
CA GLY A 267 -11.96 -5.20 -9.37
C GLY A 267 -12.45 -4.57 -8.08
N THR A 268 -13.54 -5.08 -7.59
CA THR A 268 -14.14 -4.76 -6.29
C THR A 268 -13.20 -5.19 -5.15
N GLY A 269 -13.20 -4.44 -4.05
CA GLY A 269 -12.50 -4.81 -2.83
C GLY A 269 -10.97 -4.72 -2.89
N MET A 270 -10.42 -3.93 -3.82
CA MET A 270 -8.97 -3.81 -3.98
C MET A 270 -8.33 -2.93 -2.90
N SER A 271 -9.01 -1.90 -2.42
CA SER A 271 -8.55 -1.07 -1.29
C SER A 271 -9.70 -0.90 -0.30
N ILE A 272 -9.54 -1.39 0.92
CA ILE A 272 -10.58 -1.38 1.97
C ILE A 272 -9.99 -0.89 3.29
N GLY A 273 -10.72 0.01 3.96
CA GLY A 273 -10.47 0.34 5.36
C GLY A 273 -9.23 1.19 5.60
N THR A 274 -8.98 2.19 4.76
CA THR A 274 -7.85 3.11 4.92
C THR A 274 -8.22 4.31 5.79
N VAL A 275 -7.39 4.61 6.79
CA VAL A 275 -7.52 5.79 7.64
C VAL A 275 -6.41 6.79 7.33
N ILE A 276 -6.79 8.01 6.93
CA ILE A 276 -5.88 9.12 6.67
C ILE A 276 -6.19 10.21 7.70
N ARG A 277 -5.34 10.32 8.74
CA ARG A 277 -5.68 11.12 9.91
C ARG A 277 -4.54 11.95 10.45
N ARG A 278 -4.84 13.19 10.86
CA ARG A 278 -3.90 14.11 11.51
C ARG A 278 -2.63 14.37 10.70
N ASN A 279 -2.75 14.36 9.38
CA ASN A 279 -1.65 14.71 8.49
C ASN A 279 -1.64 16.21 8.21
N VAL A 280 -0.46 16.75 7.91
CA VAL A 280 -0.26 18.11 7.42
C VAL A 280 0.18 18.03 5.97
N LEU A 281 -0.65 18.54 5.08
CA LEU A 281 -0.40 18.60 3.65
C LEU A 281 -0.26 20.06 3.23
N SER A 282 0.91 20.48 2.82
CA SER A 282 1.20 21.86 2.46
C SER A 282 1.76 22.00 1.06
N GLU A 283 1.66 23.22 0.53
CA GLU A 283 2.27 23.62 -0.73
C GLU A 283 1.90 22.68 -1.87
N TYR A 284 0.58 22.56 -2.12
CA TYR A 284 -0.04 21.76 -3.19
C TYR A 284 0.00 20.24 -2.98
N SER A 285 0.31 19.75 -1.79
CA SER A 285 0.09 18.35 -1.41
C SER A 285 -1.40 18.10 -1.15
N TYR A 286 -1.90 16.92 -1.50
CA TYR A 286 -3.33 16.61 -1.42
C TYR A 286 -3.62 15.13 -1.16
N ILE A 287 -4.89 14.81 -0.91
CA ILE A 287 -5.38 13.42 -0.78
C ILE A 287 -6.23 13.09 -2.00
N ARG A 288 -6.07 11.89 -2.56
CA ARG A 288 -6.93 11.44 -3.66
C ARG A 288 -7.26 9.96 -3.60
N THR A 289 -8.40 9.60 -4.20
CA THR A 289 -8.71 8.22 -4.58
C THR A 289 -8.65 8.08 -6.10
N SER A 290 -8.15 6.96 -6.57
CA SER A 290 -8.01 6.64 -8.00
C SER A 290 -8.50 5.19 -8.25
N PRO A 291 -9.81 4.95 -8.17
CA PRO A 291 -10.35 3.58 -8.12
C PRO A 291 -10.35 2.83 -9.44
N GLY A 292 -9.91 3.43 -10.53
CA GLY A 292 -10.02 2.79 -11.85
C GLY A 292 -11.49 2.65 -12.32
N ALA A 293 -11.77 1.69 -13.19
CA ALA A 293 -13.09 1.53 -13.82
C ALA A 293 -14.04 0.56 -13.11
N ASN A 294 -13.59 -0.13 -12.06
CA ASN A 294 -14.38 -1.18 -11.40
C ASN A 294 -15.22 -0.63 -10.24
N PRO A 295 -16.43 -1.16 -10.01
CA PRO A 295 -17.24 -0.80 -8.86
C PRO A 295 -16.54 -1.10 -7.54
N ASP A 296 -16.79 -0.27 -6.53
CA ASP A 296 -16.32 -0.46 -5.15
C ASP A 296 -14.85 -0.91 -5.02
N ALA A 297 -14.02 -0.38 -5.90
CA ALA A 297 -12.59 -0.72 -5.92
C ALA A 297 -11.82 -0.07 -4.76
N VAL A 298 -12.30 1.07 -4.26
CA VAL A 298 -11.81 1.76 -3.07
C VAL A 298 -13.01 2.00 -2.14
N THR A 299 -12.99 1.42 -0.95
CA THR A 299 -14.11 1.51 0.01
C THR A 299 -13.64 1.72 1.45
N ASP A 300 -14.56 2.23 2.28
CA ASP A 300 -14.36 2.39 3.73
C ASP A 300 -13.12 3.25 4.05
N VAL A 301 -13.10 4.47 3.52
CA VAL A 301 -11.99 5.43 3.71
C VAL A 301 -12.39 6.49 4.71
N ILE A 302 -11.55 6.73 5.71
CA ILE A 302 -11.70 7.83 6.66
C ILE A 302 -10.63 8.88 6.41
N ILE A 303 -11.04 10.12 6.18
CA ILE A 303 -10.17 11.30 6.00
C ILE A 303 -10.53 12.30 7.09
N GLU A 304 -9.80 12.29 8.20
CA GLU A 304 -10.17 13.09 9.37
C GLU A 304 -9.00 13.85 10.02
N ASP A 305 -9.32 14.98 10.65
CA ASP A 305 -8.35 15.79 11.41
C ASP A 305 -7.10 16.22 10.61
N ASN A 306 -7.14 16.20 9.28
CA ASN A 306 -6.01 16.65 8.48
C ASN A 306 -5.99 18.17 8.33
N SER A 307 -4.80 18.72 8.11
CA SER A 307 -4.61 20.15 7.82
C SER A 307 -4.05 20.32 6.41
N PHE A 308 -4.73 21.10 5.60
CA PHE A 308 -4.32 21.48 4.26
C PHE A 308 -3.92 22.94 4.24
N ASP A 309 -2.76 23.25 3.71
CA ASP A 309 -2.21 24.58 3.62
C ASP A 309 -1.68 24.86 2.22
N ILE A 310 -2.25 25.87 1.56
CA ILE A 310 -1.96 26.25 0.17
C ILE A 310 -2.18 25.06 -0.78
N ALA A 311 -3.41 24.81 -1.17
CA ALA A 311 -3.75 23.75 -2.10
C ALA A 311 -4.77 24.19 -3.15
N LYS A 312 -4.61 23.73 -4.39
CA LYS A 312 -5.64 23.85 -5.41
C LYS A 312 -6.84 22.97 -5.08
N ASN A 313 -6.58 21.72 -4.77
CA ASN A 313 -7.57 20.75 -4.29
C ASN A 313 -7.01 20.10 -3.03
N ALA A 314 -7.75 20.10 -1.93
CA ALA A 314 -7.33 19.41 -0.72
C ALA A 314 -7.63 17.91 -0.80
N ILE A 315 -8.86 17.56 -1.19
CA ILE A 315 -9.34 16.19 -1.32
C ILE A 315 -9.95 16.02 -2.72
N LEU A 316 -9.53 14.97 -3.41
CA LEU A 316 -9.99 14.62 -4.75
C LEU A 316 -10.51 13.18 -4.74
N LEU A 317 -11.83 13.02 -4.75
CA LEU A 317 -12.44 11.71 -4.89
C LEU A 317 -12.68 11.43 -6.37
N GLY A 318 -11.80 10.60 -6.95
CA GLY A 318 -11.85 10.23 -8.37
C GLY A 318 -12.69 8.99 -8.64
N GLY A 319 -13.03 8.79 -9.91
CA GLY A 319 -13.79 7.64 -10.39
C GLY A 319 -15.22 7.99 -10.81
N ASN A 320 -16.03 6.98 -10.99
CA ASN A 320 -17.47 7.12 -11.24
C ASN A 320 -18.26 6.76 -9.97
N ALA A 321 -19.59 6.89 -10.03
CA ALA A 321 -20.47 6.73 -8.88
C ALA A 321 -20.36 5.37 -8.13
N THR A 322 -19.76 4.37 -8.74
CA THR A 322 -19.69 3.01 -8.20
C THR A 322 -18.27 2.57 -7.83
N ASN A 323 -17.28 3.43 -7.99
CA ASN A 323 -15.89 3.04 -7.88
C ASN A 323 -15.27 3.33 -6.51
N THR A 324 -15.84 4.32 -5.81
CA THR A 324 -15.44 4.71 -4.46
C THR A 324 -16.69 4.83 -3.60
N SER A 325 -16.72 4.17 -2.45
CA SER A 325 -17.87 4.18 -1.54
C SER A 325 -17.43 4.13 -0.07
N GLY A 326 -18.35 4.46 0.85
CA GLY A 326 -18.05 4.42 2.28
C GLY A 326 -17.00 5.42 2.73
N VAL A 327 -16.91 6.59 2.10
CA VAL A 327 -15.92 7.62 2.46
C VAL A 327 -16.48 8.55 3.52
N LEU A 328 -15.78 8.68 4.64
CA LEU A 328 -16.05 9.68 5.67
C LEU A 328 -14.98 10.79 5.61
N ILE A 329 -15.41 12.05 5.45
CA ILE A 329 -14.57 13.23 5.53
C ILE A 329 -15.03 14.03 6.75
N HIS A 330 -14.14 14.20 7.74
CA HIS A 330 -14.53 14.75 9.03
C HIS A 330 -13.44 15.65 9.62
N ASN A 331 -13.85 16.81 10.14
CA ASN A 331 -13.02 17.73 10.95
C ASN A 331 -11.66 18.12 10.33
N ASN A 332 -11.59 18.25 9.01
CA ASN A 332 -10.37 18.70 8.36
C ASN A 332 -10.28 20.24 8.38
N ARG A 333 -9.06 20.77 8.35
CA ARG A 333 -8.78 22.21 8.35
C ARG A 333 -8.20 22.64 7.03
N TYR A 334 -8.64 23.78 6.52
CA TYR A 334 -8.27 24.29 5.21
C TYR A 334 -7.81 25.74 5.32
N ASN A 335 -6.58 26.01 4.91
CA ASN A 335 -5.99 27.34 4.82
C ASN A 335 -5.50 27.58 3.40
N GLU A 336 -5.93 28.67 2.78
CA GLU A 336 -5.59 29.03 1.40
C GLU A 336 -5.81 27.88 0.39
N VAL A 337 -6.97 27.24 0.47
CA VAL A 337 -7.38 26.12 -0.37
C VAL A 337 -8.48 26.58 -1.34
N ASP A 338 -8.25 26.44 -2.66
CA ASP A 338 -9.22 26.83 -3.68
C ASP A 338 -10.47 25.95 -3.64
N LYS A 339 -10.26 24.62 -3.57
CA LYS A 339 -11.33 23.62 -3.46
C LYS A 339 -11.04 22.64 -2.32
N ARG A 340 -11.93 22.58 -1.35
CA ARG A 340 -11.82 21.62 -0.24
C ARG A 340 -12.07 20.20 -0.69
N LEU A 341 -13.09 20.00 -1.53
CA LEU A 341 -13.44 18.71 -2.11
C LEU A 341 -13.73 18.87 -3.61
N GLU A 342 -13.06 18.11 -4.42
CA GLU A 342 -13.40 17.89 -5.82
C GLU A 342 -13.78 16.41 -6.02
N THR A 343 -14.97 16.15 -6.58
CA THR A 343 -15.48 14.79 -6.73
C THR A 343 -16.45 14.66 -7.88
N ASN A 344 -16.41 13.51 -8.53
CA ASN A 344 -17.45 13.03 -9.45
C ASN A 344 -18.16 11.75 -8.93
N VAL A 345 -17.86 11.37 -7.68
CA VAL A 345 -18.52 10.26 -6.99
C VAL A 345 -19.93 10.67 -6.56
N ASN A 346 -20.88 9.73 -6.54
CA ASN A 346 -22.23 9.99 -6.07
C ASN A 346 -22.24 10.45 -4.60
N LYS A 347 -23.12 11.38 -4.27
CA LYS A 347 -23.27 11.91 -2.91
C LYS A 347 -23.60 10.85 -1.86
N ASP A 348 -24.23 9.77 -2.25
CA ASP A 348 -24.55 8.65 -1.36
C ASP A 348 -23.32 7.77 -1.03
N SER A 349 -22.23 7.97 -1.72
CA SER A 349 -20.99 7.21 -1.56
C SER A 349 -20.03 7.83 -0.55
N TYR A 350 -20.29 9.04 -0.07
CA TYR A 350 -19.45 9.72 0.90
C TYR A 350 -20.26 10.59 1.86
N LEU A 351 -19.75 10.79 3.05
CA LEU A 351 -20.30 11.67 4.07
C LEU A 351 -19.25 12.74 4.45
N VAL A 352 -19.65 13.99 4.42
CA VAL A 352 -18.82 15.11 4.88
C VAL A 352 -19.43 15.68 6.14
N ILE A 353 -18.67 15.72 7.23
CA ILE A 353 -19.04 16.30 8.53
C ILE A 353 -17.99 17.36 8.91
N ASP A 354 -17.70 18.24 8.01
CA ASP A 354 -16.80 19.37 8.29
C ASP A 354 -17.61 20.59 8.72
N ASP A 355 -17.41 21.08 9.92
CA ASP A 355 -18.13 22.23 10.50
C ASP A 355 -17.91 23.55 9.76
N ASN A 356 -17.09 23.58 8.72
CA ASN A 356 -16.70 24.76 7.95
C ASN A 356 -16.87 24.62 6.43
N LEU A 357 -17.80 23.81 5.96
CA LEU A 357 -18.16 23.74 4.54
C LEU A 357 -19.16 24.81 4.13
#